data_3691ca4a91450ff1b9ac2cedc1946770
#
_entry.id   3691ca4a91450ff1b9ac2cedc1946770
#
_cell.length_a   1.000
_cell.length_b   1.000
_cell.length_c   1.000
_cell.angle_alpha   90.00
_cell.angle_beta   90.00
_cell.angle_gamma   90.00
#
_symmetry.space_group_name_H-M   'P 1'
#
loop_
_entity.id
_entity.type
_entity.pdbx_description
1 polymer ?
#
loop_
_entity_poly.entity_id
_entity_poly.type
_entity_poly.pdbx_seq_one_letter_code
_entity_poly.pdbx_strand_id
1 'polypeptide(L)'
;MKKLQRTLTLPTAIAISIGGMLSGIFVLPGIAVGITGSSVWLAFLVAALCILPAVLSKSELATAMPKSGGTYVYIERAFGPLFGTVSGLGLWLSLLLKSAFSLVGLSAYLYVIVQIDSGLSKIIAIVSLGLILILNVFGVKKVGNTQLAIVSISIVSLILIIIFGANSFDSKMLAPVFSDGNYGFISAVAFLYISYAGVTKVAAVAGEIKNPEKNLPRAMLISLF
;
A
#
# COMPACT_ATOMS: atom_id res chain seq x y z
N MET A 1 28.10 14.65 7.42
CA MET A 1 26.74 14.11 7.28
C MET A 1 26.56 12.99 8.30
N LYS A 2 25.59 13.10 9.25
CA LYS A 2 25.26 11.99 10.15
C LYS A 2 24.78 10.79 9.33
N LYS A 3 25.45 9.64 9.44
CA LYS A 3 24.98 8.40 8.84
C LYS A 3 23.60 8.06 9.43
N LEU A 4 22.62 7.80 8.59
CA LEU A 4 21.29 7.31 9.01
C LEU A 4 21.49 6.04 9.84
N GLN A 5 20.85 5.98 11.02
CA GLN A 5 20.94 4.79 11.87
C GLN A 5 20.03 3.70 11.30
N ARG A 6 20.57 2.55 10.99
CA ARG A 6 19.83 1.38 10.54
C ARG A 6 19.07 0.74 11.72
N THR A 7 17.84 1.20 11.94
CA THR A 7 17.02 0.80 13.10
C THR A 7 15.87 -0.14 12.73
N LEU A 8 15.41 -0.11 11.47
CA LEU A 8 14.27 -0.90 11.01
C LEU A 8 14.65 -2.37 10.79
N THR A 9 13.85 -3.27 11.37
CA THR A 9 13.99 -4.73 11.24
C THR A 9 13.18 -5.26 10.04
N LEU A 10 13.34 -6.53 9.69
CA LEU A 10 12.56 -7.17 8.64
C LEU A 10 11.03 -7.11 8.88
N PRO A 11 10.50 -7.43 10.08
CA PRO A 11 9.06 -7.27 10.32
C PRO A 11 8.54 -5.85 10.12
N THR A 12 9.31 -4.85 10.54
CA THR A 12 8.96 -3.44 10.34
C THR A 12 8.98 -3.07 8.86
N ALA A 13 9.95 -3.58 8.10
CA ALA A 13 10.03 -3.37 6.65
C ALA A 13 8.84 -4.01 5.92
N ILE A 14 8.45 -5.23 6.29
CA ILE A 14 7.24 -5.90 5.80
C ILE A 14 6.00 -5.05 6.13
N ALA A 15 5.88 -4.58 7.36
CA ALA A 15 4.76 -3.74 7.77
C ALA A 15 4.67 -2.43 6.96
N ILE A 16 5.80 -1.81 6.62
CA ILE A 16 5.83 -0.61 5.76
C ILE A 16 5.32 -0.95 4.35
N SER A 17 5.70 -2.08 3.79
CA SER A 17 5.22 -2.54 2.49
C SER A 17 3.73 -2.85 2.51
N ILE A 18 3.26 -3.70 3.45
CA ILE A 18 1.84 -4.06 3.60
C ILE A 18 1.01 -2.82 3.90
N GLY A 19 1.42 -1.96 4.83
CA GLY A 19 0.72 -0.72 5.16
C GLY A 19 0.58 0.22 3.96
N GLY A 20 1.54 0.18 3.03
CA GLY A 20 1.44 0.87 1.75
C GLY A 20 0.31 0.34 0.86
N MET A 21 -0.10 -0.92 1.01
CA MET A 21 -1.18 -1.57 0.24
C MET A 21 -2.54 -1.51 0.95
N LEU A 22 -2.56 -1.55 2.28
CA LEU A 22 -3.79 -1.71 3.07
C LEU A 22 -4.89 -0.71 2.70
N SER A 23 -4.56 0.56 2.49
CA SER A 23 -5.55 1.55 2.08
C SER A 23 -6.26 1.18 0.77
N GLY A 24 -5.54 0.56 -0.16
CA GLY A 24 -6.11 0.04 -1.40
C GLY A 24 -6.97 -1.20 -1.15
N ILE A 25 -6.50 -2.13 -0.32
CA ILE A 25 -7.21 -3.39 -0.02
C ILE A 25 -8.55 -3.13 0.68
N PHE A 26 -8.65 -2.13 1.53
CA PHE A 26 -9.91 -1.83 2.23
C PHE A 26 -10.85 -0.93 1.43
N VAL A 27 -10.36 0.01 0.65
CA VAL A 27 -11.20 1.03 -0.02
C VAL A 27 -11.58 0.62 -1.45
N LEU A 28 -10.65 0.03 -2.20
CA LEU A 28 -10.87 -0.25 -3.63
C LEU A 28 -11.79 -1.44 -3.95
N PRO A 29 -11.94 -2.49 -3.12
CA PRO A 29 -12.81 -3.61 -3.46
C PRO A 29 -14.25 -3.20 -3.73
N GLY A 30 -14.81 -2.27 -2.93
CA GLY A 30 -16.17 -1.79 -3.14
C GLY A 30 -16.37 -1.14 -4.51
N ILE A 31 -15.41 -0.35 -4.96
CA ILE A 31 -15.43 0.29 -6.28
C ILE A 31 -15.20 -0.76 -7.38
N ALA A 32 -14.26 -1.68 -7.17
CA ALA A 32 -13.91 -2.72 -8.14
C ALA A 32 -15.08 -3.70 -8.38
N VAL A 33 -15.84 -4.03 -7.34
CA VAL A 33 -17.09 -4.82 -7.49
C VAL A 33 -18.08 -4.10 -8.40
N GLY A 34 -18.21 -2.78 -8.29
CA GLY A 34 -19.06 -1.98 -9.20
C GLY A 34 -18.57 -1.96 -10.66
N ILE A 35 -17.27 -2.25 -10.91
CA ILE A 35 -16.69 -2.26 -12.26
C ILE A 35 -16.73 -3.64 -12.92
N THR A 36 -16.54 -4.72 -12.13
CA THR A 36 -16.34 -6.08 -12.67
C THR A 36 -17.24 -7.14 -12.02
N GLY A 37 -18.11 -6.75 -11.08
CA GLY A 37 -19.01 -7.67 -10.40
C GLY A 37 -18.27 -8.79 -9.65
N SER A 38 -18.73 -10.02 -9.82
CA SER A 38 -18.20 -11.22 -9.17
C SER A 38 -16.74 -11.56 -9.55
N SER A 39 -16.19 -10.99 -10.63
CA SER A 39 -14.82 -11.25 -11.08
C SER A 39 -13.75 -10.49 -10.29
N VAL A 40 -14.13 -9.69 -9.29
CA VAL A 40 -13.20 -8.86 -8.51
C VAL A 40 -12.05 -9.66 -7.88
N TRP A 41 -12.33 -10.86 -7.38
CA TRP A 41 -11.31 -11.74 -6.80
C TRP A 41 -10.22 -12.12 -7.81
N LEU A 42 -10.64 -12.45 -9.05
CA LEU A 42 -9.72 -12.78 -10.15
C LEU A 42 -8.94 -11.54 -10.59
N ALA A 43 -9.58 -10.38 -10.61
CA ALA A 43 -8.92 -9.11 -10.94
C ALA A 43 -7.82 -8.76 -9.93
N PHE A 44 -8.00 -9.05 -8.64
CA PHE A 44 -6.94 -8.92 -7.62
C PHE A 44 -5.76 -9.87 -7.90
N LEU A 45 -6.02 -11.13 -8.22
CA LEU A 45 -4.96 -12.09 -8.55
C LEU A 45 -4.16 -11.68 -9.78
N VAL A 46 -4.85 -11.28 -10.85
CA VAL A 46 -4.18 -10.81 -12.08
C VAL A 46 -3.39 -9.53 -11.82
N ALA A 47 -3.93 -8.57 -11.07
CA ALA A 47 -3.21 -7.36 -10.68
C ALA A 47 -1.94 -7.66 -9.88
N ALA A 48 -1.99 -8.64 -8.95
CA ALA A 48 -0.83 -9.11 -8.19
C ALA A 48 0.25 -9.73 -9.11
N LEU A 49 -0.16 -10.51 -10.10
CA LEU A 49 0.77 -11.08 -11.10
C LEU A 49 1.38 -9.98 -11.98
N CYS A 50 0.59 -8.99 -12.38
CA CYS A 50 1.07 -7.87 -13.19
C CYS A 50 2.11 -7.00 -12.46
N ILE A 51 2.01 -6.83 -11.15
CA ILE A 51 2.98 -6.02 -10.38
C ILE A 51 4.27 -6.79 -10.08
N LEU A 52 4.26 -8.12 -10.12
CA LEU A 52 5.40 -8.96 -9.75
C LEU A 52 6.70 -8.60 -10.48
N PRO A 53 6.75 -8.40 -11.81
CA PRO A 53 7.98 -7.99 -12.50
C PRO A 53 8.53 -6.66 -11.98
N ALA A 54 7.65 -5.70 -11.68
CA ALA A 54 8.05 -4.40 -11.14
C ALA A 54 8.62 -4.53 -9.71
N VAL A 55 8.06 -5.42 -8.89
CA VAL A 55 8.56 -5.71 -7.54
C VAL A 55 9.92 -6.38 -7.61
N LEU A 56 10.12 -7.37 -8.48
CA LEU A 56 11.41 -8.03 -8.70
C LEU A 56 12.48 -7.04 -9.14
N SER A 57 12.21 -6.23 -10.17
CA SER A 57 13.16 -5.22 -10.65
C SER A 57 13.52 -4.19 -9.58
N LYS A 58 12.54 -3.70 -8.82
CA LYS A 58 12.80 -2.76 -7.72
C LYS A 58 13.53 -3.40 -6.55
N SER A 59 13.28 -4.66 -6.28
CA SER A 59 13.97 -5.46 -5.27
C SER A 59 15.47 -5.57 -5.60
N GLU A 60 15.79 -5.85 -6.86
CA GLU A 60 17.16 -5.94 -7.37
C GLU A 60 17.86 -4.57 -7.29
N LEU A 61 17.22 -3.51 -7.77
CA LEU A 61 17.76 -2.15 -7.68
C LEU A 61 17.97 -1.71 -6.21
N ALA A 62 17.06 -2.08 -5.31
CA ALA A 62 17.18 -1.75 -3.89
C ALA A 62 18.33 -2.50 -3.22
N THR A 63 18.64 -3.71 -3.68
CA THR A 63 19.81 -4.49 -3.24
C THR A 63 21.12 -3.87 -3.73
N ALA A 64 21.16 -3.49 -5.01
CA ALA A 64 22.33 -2.88 -5.63
C ALA A 64 22.60 -1.46 -5.08
N MET A 65 21.57 -0.72 -4.72
CA MET A 65 21.64 0.67 -4.28
C MET A 65 20.81 0.92 -3.01
N PRO A 66 21.23 0.43 -1.82
CA PRO A 66 20.45 0.52 -0.59
C PRO A 66 20.53 1.93 0.05
N LYS A 67 20.10 2.94 -0.70
CA LYS A 67 20.01 4.34 -0.27
C LYS A 67 18.55 4.74 -0.12
N SER A 68 18.26 5.59 0.87
CA SER A 68 16.95 6.21 1.01
C SER A 68 16.64 7.12 -0.18
N GLY A 69 15.37 7.16 -0.61
CA GLY A 69 14.91 7.90 -1.77
C GLY A 69 14.23 7.03 -2.84
N GLY A 70 14.43 5.70 -2.80
CA GLY A 70 13.74 4.75 -3.66
C GLY A 70 13.91 5.06 -5.15
N THR A 71 12.80 5.13 -5.88
CA THR A 71 12.75 5.28 -7.34
C THR A 71 13.50 6.53 -7.83
N TYR A 72 13.48 7.63 -7.07
CA TYR A 72 14.24 8.84 -7.38
C TYR A 72 15.73 8.51 -7.60
N VAL A 73 16.35 7.84 -6.63
CA VAL A 73 17.80 7.53 -6.66
C VAL A 73 18.15 6.62 -7.84
N TYR A 74 17.28 5.68 -8.18
CA TYR A 74 17.53 4.74 -9.27
C TYR A 74 17.49 5.44 -10.64
N ILE A 75 16.47 6.30 -10.83
CA ILE A 75 16.30 7.04 -12.08
C ILE A 75 17.38 8.13 -12.23
N GLU A 76 17.72 8.84 -11.16
CA GLU A 76 18.80 9.83 -11.20
C GLU A 76 20.13 9.22 -11.63
N ARG A 77 20.45 8.03 -11.12
CA ARG A 77 21.70 7.34 -11.50
C ARG A 77 21.71 6.80 -12.92
N ALA A 78 20.55 6.36 -13.43
CA ALA A 78 20.46 5.76 -14.76
C ALA A 78 20.31 6.81 -15.86
N PHE A 79 19.56 7.89 -15.61
CA PHE A 79 19.12 8.85 -16.63
C PHE A 79 19.50 10.31 -16.32
N GLY A 80 20.19 10.54 -15.21
CA GLY A 80 20.65 11.86 -14.80
C GLY A 80 19.67 12.67 -13.96
N PRO A 81 20.12 13.87 -13.49
CA PRO A 81 19.40 14.65 -12.48
C PRO A 81 18.01 15.14 -12.91
N LEU A 82 17.83 15.48 -14.20
CA LEU A 82 16.56 15.97 -14.72
C LEU A 82 15.45 14.92 -14.54
N PHE A 83 15.69 13.71 -15.06
CA PHE A 83 14.73 12.60 -14.96
C PHE A 83 14.53 12.13 -13.51
N GLY A 84 15.60 12.15 -12.69
CA GLY A 84 15.53 11.91 -11.26
C GLY A 84 14.58 12.89 -10.58
N THR A 85 14.71 14.19 -10.83
CA THR A 85 13.88 15.23 -10.24
C THR A 85 12.41 15.07 -10.63
N VAL A 86 12.12 14.87 -11.92
CA VAL A 86 10.75 14.63 -12.41
C VAL A 86 10.14 13.40 -11.73
N SER A 87 10.89 12.30 -11.64
CA SER A 87 10.46 11.06 -10.97
C SER A 87 10.22 11.28 -9.47
N GLY A 88 11.09 12.03 -8.79
CA GLY A 88 10.96 12.36 -7.37
C GLY A 88 9.72 13.18 -7.08
N LEU A 89 9.45 14.22 -7.87
CA LEU A 89 8.25 15.04 -7.76
C LEU A 89 6.99 14.22 -8.05
N GLY A 90 7.02 13.37 -9.07
CA GLY A 90 5.91 12.48 -9.40
C GLY A 90 5.62 11.50 -8.26
N LEU A 91 6.64 10.91 -7.66
CA LEU A 91 6.51 10.03 -6.51
C LEU A 91 5.93 10.77 -5.30
N TRP A 92 6.45 11.96 -4.99
CA TRP A 92 5.95 12.79 -3.89
C TRP A 92 4.47 13.13 -4.07
N LEU A 93 4.09 13.61 -5.24
CA LEU A 93 2.69 13.95 -5.56
C LEU A 93 1.77 12.72 -5.47
N SER A 94 2.20 11.58 -6.00
CA SER A 94 1.46 10.31 -5.92
C SER A 94 1.22 9.89 -4.47
N LEU A 95 2.22 10.00 -3.59
CA LEU A 95 2.09 9.66 -2.18
C LEU A 95 1.16 10.63 -1.44
N LEU A 96 1.22 11.92 -1.77
CA LEU A 96 0.35 12.95 -1.22
C LEU A 96 -1.12 12.69 -1.59
N LEU A 97 -1.39 12.46 -2.87
CA LEU A 97 -2.74 12.14 -3.35
C LEU A 97 -3.27 10.85 -2.74
N LYS A 98 -2.43 9.81 -2.61
CA LYS A 98 -2.81 8.56 -1.94
C LYS A 98 -3.16 8.77 -0.46
N SER A 99 -2.44 9.64 0.24
CA SER A 99 -2.75 9.98 1.64
C SER A 99 -4.08 10.73 1.75
N ALA A 100 -4.34 11.68 0.87
CA ALA A 100 -5.62 12.39 0.79
C ALA A 100 -6.78 11.42 0.51
N PHE A 101 -6.61 10.50 -0.45
CA PHE A 101 -7.60 9.47 -0.76
C PHE A 101 -7.90 8.56 0.45
N SER A 102 -6.86 8.21 1.24
CA SER A 102 -7.05 7.41 2.45
C SER A 102 -7.89 8.14 3.52
N LEU A 103 -7.74 9.46 3.65
CA LEU A 103 -8.56 10.27 4.56
C LEU A 103 -10.02 10.36 4.10
N VAL A 104 -10.24 10.46 2.79
CA VAL A 104 -11.61 10.39 2.22
C VAL A 104 -12.24 9.03 2.49
N GLY A 105 -11.47 7.94 2.31
CA GLY A 105 -11.91 6.59 2.66
C GLY A 105 -12.28 6.44 4.15
N LEU A 106 -11.47 7.00 5.05
CA LEU A 106 -11.79 7.04 6.48
C LEU A 106 -13.13 7.72 6.73
N SER A 107 -13.37 8.87 6.10
CA SER A 107 -14.64 9.60 6.22
C SER A 107 -15.82 8.78 5.74
N ALA A 108 -15.68 8.06 4.61
CA ALA A 108 -16.73 7.21 4.08
C ALA A 108 -17.07 6.04 5.03
N TYR A 109 -16.07 5.38 5.61
CA TYR A 109 -16.29 4.32 6.61
C TYR A 109 -16.98 4.84 7.88
N LEU A 110 -16.57 5.98 8.39
CA LEU A 110 -17.18 6.61 9.57
C LEU A 110 -18.65 6.95 9.31
N TYR A 111 -18.98 7.44 8.12
CA TYR A 111 -20.36 7.71 7.73
C TYR A 111 -21.23 6.44 7.75
N VAL A 112 -20.72 5.31 7.23
CA VAL A 112 -21.45 4.05 7.15
C VAL A 112 -21.61 3.39 8.54
N ILE A 113 -20.55 3.38 9.36
CA ILE A 113 -20.53 2.63 10.62
C ILE A 113 -21.22 3.41 11.74
N VAL A 114 -20.98 4.72 11.86
CA VAL A 114 -21.40 5.52 13.00
C VAL A 114 -22.44 6.57 12.60
N GLN A 115 -22.79 6.68 11.31
CA GLN A 115 -23.73 7.65 10.75
C GLN A 115 -23.39 9.11 11.16
N ILE A 116 -22.10 9.43 11.18
CA ILE A 116 -21.59 10.72 11.59
C ILE A 116 -21.87 11.74 10.49
N ASP A 117 -22.30 12.94 10.87
CA ASP A 117 -22.46 14.05 9.94
C ASP A 117 -21.19 14.39 9.18
N SER A 118 -21.34 14.91 7.95
CA SER A 118 -20.22 15.24 7.06
C SER A 118 -19.24 16.26 7.65
N GLY A 119 -19.73 17.17 8.51
CA GLY A 119 -18.89 18.12 9.22
C GLY A 119 -17.97 17.47 10.23
N LEU A 120 -18.51 16.59 11.08
CA LEU A 120 -17.75 15.87 12.10
C LEU A 120 -16.74 14.89 11.47
N SER A 121 -17.13 14.23 10.38
CA SER A 121 -16.24 13.35 9.61
C SER A 121 -14.99 14.07 9.09
N LYS A 122 -15.14 15.30 8.57
CA LYS A 122 -14.01 16.14 8.15
C LYS A 122 -13.09 16.51 9.32
N ILE A 123 -13.67 16.88 10.47
CA ILE A 123 -12.89 17.19 11.68
C ILE A 123 -12.07 15.98 12.11
N ILE A 124 -12.65 14.78 12.15
CA ILE A 124 -11.95 13.55 12.51
C ILE A 124 -10.80 13.28 11.52
N ALA A 125 -11.01 13.47 10.22
CA ALA A 125 -9.96 13.30 9.22
C ALA A 125 -8.80 14.30 9.44
N ILE A 126 -9.08 15.56 9.74
CA ILE A 126 -8.07 16.60 10.03
C ILE A 126 -7.31 16.27 11.32
N VAL A 127 -8.01 15.85 12.38
CA VAL A 127 -7.40 15.45 13.65
C VAL A 127 -6.51 14.22 13.44
N SER A 128 -6.98 13.22 12.68
CA SER A 128 -6.17 12.05 12.33
C SER A 128 -4.92 12.42 11.56
N LEU A 129 -5.00 13.34 10.60
CA LEU A 129 -3.83 13.86 9.90
C LEU A 129 -2.85 14.55 10.88
N GLY A 130 -3.35 15.37 11.79
CA GLY A 130 -2.54 16.04 12.83
C GLY A 130 -1.81 15.02 13.71
N LEU A 131 -2.48 13.97 14.17
CA LEU A 131 -1.88 12.89 14.96
C LEU A 131 -0.77 12.15 14.19
N ILE A 132 -1.00 11.87 12.89
CA ILE A 132 0.01 11.24 12.02
C ILE A 132 1.21 12.17 11.85
N LEU A 133 1.01 13.48 11.66
CA LEU A 133 2.11 14.44 11.57
C LEU A 133 2.94 14.48 12.85
N ILE A 134 2.29 14.55 14.01
CA ILE A 134 2.95 14.50 15.32
C ILE A 134 3.76 13.20 15.47
N LEU A 135 3.19 12.06 15.09
CA LEU A 135 3.89 10.78 15.14
C LEU A 135 5.16 10.77 14.27
N ASN A 136 5.09 11.41 13.08
CA ASN A 136 6.25 11.50 12.19
C ASN A 136 7.41 12.33 12.78
N VAL A 137 7.12 13.33 13.61
CA VAL A 137 8.16 14.11 14.31
C VAL A 137 9.00 13.24 15.26
N PHE A 138 8.43 12.17 15.81
CA PHE A 138 9.14 11.23 16.69
C PHE A 138 10.12 10.28 15.97
N GLY A 139 10.17 10.33 14.65
CA GLY A 139 11.14 9.62 13.83
C GLY A 139 10.69 8.23 13.35
N VAL A 140 11.38 7.73 12.34
CA VAL A 140 11.02 6.56 11.54
C VAL A 140 10.87 5.27 12.36
N LYS A 141 11.64 5.10 13.43
CA LYS A 141 11.52 3.91 14.30
C LYS A 141 10.15 3.83 14.98
N LYS A 142 9.65 4.96 15.54
CA LYS A 142 8.33 4.99 16.18
C LYS A 142 7.22 4.79 15.14
N VAL A 143 7.32 5.48 14.02
CA VAL A 143 6.38 5.32 12.88
C VAL A 143 6.33 3.86 12.42
N GLY A 144 7.49 3.22 12.22
CA GLY A 144 7.57 1.82 11.81
C GLY A 144 6.95 0.85 12.82
N ASN A 145 7.17 1.06 14.12
CA ASN A 145 6.57 0.22 15.16
C ASN A 145 5.04 0.41 15.25
N THR A 146 4.56 1.65 15.15
CA THR A 146 3.12 1.94 15.10
C THR A 146 2.49 1.29 13.86
N GLN A 147 3.16 1.37 12.72
CA GLN A 147 2.69 0.74 11.50
C GLN A 147 2.65 -0.78 11.62
N LEU A 148 3.65 -1.39 12.28
CA LEU A 148 3.65 -2.83 12.56
C LEU A 148 2.43 -3.23 13.40
N ALA A 149 2.10 -2.48 14.44
CA ALA A 149 0.93 -2.73 15.27
C ALA A 149 -0.38 -2.62 14.45
N ILE A 150 -0.55 -1.54 13.67
CA ILE A 150 -1.73 -1.33 12.83
C ILE A 150 -1.88 -2.47 11.80
N VAL A 151 -0.80 -2.84 11.11
CA VAL A 151 -0.80 -3.92 10.12
C VAL A 151 -1.16 -5.26 10.78
N SER A 152 -0.61 -5.55 11.97
CA SER A 152 -0.94 -6.78 12.69
C SER A 152 -2.43 -6.84 13.07
N ILE A 153 -2.99 -5.75 13.57
CA ILE A 153 -4.43 -5.65 13.86
C ILE A 153 -5.26 -5.85 12.58
N SER A 154 -4.86 -5.23 11.47
CA SER A 154 -5.55 -5.36 10.19
C SER A 154 -5.54 -6.79 9.65
N ILE A 155 -4.41 -7.50 9.77
CA ILE A 155 -4.30 -8.92 9.36
C ILE A 155 -5.20 -9.78 10.24
N VAL A 156 -5.18 -9.58 11.56
CA VAL A 156 -6.06 -10.31 12.48
C VAL A 156 -7.54 -10.06 12.13
N SER A 157 -7.92 -8.81 11.85
CA SER A 157 -9.28 -8.47 11.43
C SER A 157 -9.68 -9.17 10.14
N LEU A 158 -8.79 -9.23 9.14
CA LEU A 158 -9.06 -9.95 7.89
C LEU A 158 -9.22 -11.45 8.12
N ILE A 159 -8.39 -12.07 8.97
CA ILE A 159 -8.52 -13.49 9.35
C ILE A 159 -9.87 -13.74 10.03
N LEU A 160 -10.27 -12.87 10.95
CA LEU A 160 -11.58 -12.99 11.61
C LEU A 160 -12.73 -12.88 10.61
N ILE A 161 -12.66 -11.94 9.65
CA ILE A 161 -13.66 -11.82 8.58
C ILE A 161 -13.75 -13.11 7.76
N ILE A 162 -12.62 -13.73 7.42
CA ILE A 162 -12.59 -15.01 6.69
C ILE A 162 -13.22 -16.12 7.53
N ILE A 163 -12.86 -16.25 8.80
CA ILE A 163 -13.37 -17.31 9.68
C ILE A 163 -14.89 -17.18 9.88
N PHE A 164 -15.36 -15.99 10.21
CA PHE A 164 -16.80 -15.77 10.44
C PHE A 164 -17.61 -15.75 9.15
N GLY A 165 -17.03 -15.31 8.03
CA GLY A 165 -17.66 -15.28 6.72
C GLY A 165 -17.68 -16.64 6.00
N ALA A 166 -16.83 -17.59 6.41
CA ALA A 166 -16.73 -18.89 5.75
C ALA A 166 -18.04 -19.68 5.70
N ASN A 167 -18.86 -19.57 6.75
CA ASN A 167 -20.17 -20.25 6.82
C ASN A 167 -21.23 -19.63 5.89
N SER A 168 -21.04 -18.38 5.47
CA SER A 168 -21.96 -17.66 4.58
C SER A 168 -21.47 -17.66 3.13
N PHE A 169 -20.35 -18.36 2.86
CA PHE A 169 -19.77 -18.42 1.54
C PHE A 169 -20.59 -19.33 0.61
N ASP A 170 -21.16 -18.75 -0.45
CA ASP A 170 -21.78 -19.49 -1.56
C ASP A 170 -20.90 -19.37 -2.80
N SER A 171 -20.46 -20.52 -3.33
CA SER A 171 -19.66 -20.57 -4.56
C SER A 171 -20.36 -19.95 -5.77
N LYS A 172 -21.70 -19.85 -5.74
CA LYS A 172 -22.47 -19.15 -6.79
C LYS A 172 -22.17 -17.66 -6.84
N MET A 173 -21.69 -17.06 -5.75
CA MET A 173 -21.27 -15.65 -5.71
C MET A 173 -20.01 -15.39 -6.54
N LEU A 174 -19.25 -16.43 -6.90
CA LEU A 174 -18.08 -16.32 -7.77
C LEU A 174 -18.42 -16.41 -9.27
N ALA A 175 -19.66 -16.67 -9.60
CA ALA A 175 -20.16 -16.81 -10.98
C ALA A 175 -21.27 -15.76 -11.23
N PRO A 176 -21.44 -15.34 -12.50
CA PRO A 176 -20.61 -15.64 -13.67
C PRO A 176 -19.29 -14.83 -13.65
N VAL A 177 -18.19 -15.48 -14.07
CA VAL A 177 -16.94 -14.77 -14.33
C VAL A 177 -17.14 -13.90 -15.57
N PHE A 178 -16.64 -12.65 -15.54
CA PHE A 178 -16.83 -11.63 -16.58
C PHE A 178 -18.29 -11.17 -16.82
N SER A 179 -19.08 -11.05 -15.74
CA SER A 179 -20.46 -10.55 -15.79
C SER A 179 -20.58 -9.19 -16.53
N ASP A 180 -19.62 -8.30 -16.31
CA ASP A 180 -19.56 -6.96 -16.91
C ASP A 180 -18.62 -6.89 -18.13
N GLY A 181 -18.36 -8.03 -18.74
CA GLY A 181 -17.54 -8.17 -19.94
C GLY A 181 -16.03 -8.00 -19.71
N ASN A 182 -15.26 -8.29 -20.76
CA ASN A 182 -13.79 -8.23 -20.71
C ASN A 182 -13.26 -6.83 -20.42
N TYR A 183 -13.92 -5.79 -20.90
CA TYR A 183 -13.50 -4.41 -20.67
C TYR A 183 -13.62 -4.01 -19.21
N GLY A 184 -14.71 -4.35 -18.54
CA GLY A 184 -14.91 -4.13 -17.11
C GLY A 184 -13.84 -4.86 -16.30
N PHE A 185 -13.54 -6.11 -16.65
CA PHE A 185 -12.48 -6.89 -15.98
C PHE A 185 -11.09 -6.25 -16.12
N ILE A 186 -10.67 -5.88 -17.34
CA ILE A 186 -9.36 -5.25 -17.58
C ILE A 186 -9.26 -3.90 -16.84
N SER A 187 -10.34 -3.11 -16.85
CA SER A 187 -10.42 -1.85 -16.13
C SER A 187 -10.27 -2.06 -14.61
N ALA A 188 -10.91 -3.08 -14.06
CA ALA A 188 -10.77 -3.44 -12.64
C ALA A 188 -9.35 -3.89 -12.32
N VAL A 189 -8.69 -4.70 -13.15
CA VAL A 189 -7.29 -5.10 -12.99
C VAL A 189 -6.37 -3.89 -12.95
N ALA A 190 -6.51 -2.96 -13.90
CA ALA A 190 -5.72 -1.73 -13.94
C ALA A 190 -5.95 -0.84 -12.70
N PHE A 191 -7.20 -0.74 -12.25
CA PHE A 191 -7.57 -0.01 -11.05
C PHE A 191 -6.99 -0.64 -9.77
N LEU A 192 -7.09 -1.97 -9.64
CA LEU A 192 -6.58 -2.70 -8.49
C LEU A 192 -5.04 -2.80 -8.46
N TYR A 193 -4.38 -2.68 -9.61
CA TYR A 193 -2.91 -2.60 -9.68
C TYR A 193 -2.35 -1.47 -8.80
N ILE A 194 -3.08 -0.36 -8.66
CA ILE A 194 -2.71 0.77 -7.79
C ILE A 194 -2.61 0.35 -6.31
N SER A 195 -3.42 -0.62 -5.86
CA SER A 195 -3.35 -1.15 -4.49
C SER A 195 -1.97 -1.71 -4.19
N TYR A 196 -1.43 -2.50 -5.12
CA TYR A 196 -0.15 -3.18 -4.97
C TYR A 196 1.08 -2.26 -5.11
N ALA A 197 0.94 -1.06 -5.68
CA ALA A 197 2.04 -0.11 -5.83
C ALA A 197 2.68 0.30 -4.48
N GLY A 198 1.98 0.04 -3.37
CA GLY A 198 2.49 0.24 -2.01
C GLY A 198 3.65 -0.67 -1.61
N VAL A 199 3.76 -1.88 -2.19
CA VAL A 199 4.82 -2.88 -1.88
C VAL A 199 6.22 -2.26 -1.95
N THR A 200 6.47 -1.45 -2.94
CA THR A 200 7.79 -0.88 -3.20
C THR A 200 8.12 0.37 -2.38
N LYS A 201 7.19 0.85 -1.53
CA LYS A 201 7.42 2.03 -0.65
C LYS A 201 8.56 1.83 0.33
N VAL A 202 8.81 0.61 0.76
CA VAL A 202 9.91 0.28 1.68
C VAL A 202 11.28 0.69 1.12
N ALA A 203 11.44 0.76 -0.19
CA ALA A 203 12.66 1.25 -0.82
C ALA A 203 12.97 2.73 -0.50
N ALA A 204 11.97 3.54 -0.20
CA ALA A 204 12.18 4.94 0.17
C ALA A 204 12.95 5.10 1.49
N VAL A 205 12.85 4.12 2.39
CA VAL A 205 13.52 4.09 3.70
C VAL A 205 14.66 3.07 3.76
N ALA A 206 15.18 2.64 2.62
CA ALA A 206 16.20 1.61 2.48
C ALA A 206 17.45 1.87 3.35
N GLY A 207 17.87 3.14 3.48
CA GLY A 207 19.03 3.54 4.30
C GLY A 207 18.87 3.31 5.80
N GLU A 208 17.63 3.09 6.29
CA GLU A 208 17.32 2.89 7.71
C GLU A 208 17.03 1.43 8.06
N ILE A 209 17.05 0.54 7.08
CA ILE A 209 16.80 -0.88 7.24
C ILE A 209 18.09 -1.62 7.59
N LYS A 210 18.02 -2.49 8.60
CA LYS A 210 19.13 -3.40 8.94
C LYS A 210 19.31 -4.43 7.83
N ASN A 211 20.56 -4.67 7.43
CA ASN A 211 20.94 -5.60 6.35
C ASN A 211 20.04 -5.42 5.09
N PRO A 212 20.02 -4.22 4.50
CA PRO A 212 19.06 -3.87 3.44
C PRO A 212 19.16 -4.79 2.23
N GLU A 213 20.36 -5.26 1.88
CA GLU A 213 20.61 -6.18 0.77
C GLU A 213 19.80 -7.47 0.87
N LYS A 214 19.51 -7.95 2.09
CA LYS A 214 18.71 -9.16 2.34
C LYS A 214 17.26 -8.83 2.71
N ASN A 215 17.06 -7.80 3.53
CA ASN A 215 15.76 -7.52 4.12
C ASN A 215 14.83 -6.76 3.18
N LEU A 216 15.34 -5.92 2.27
CA LEU A 216 14.50 -5.22 1.30
C LEU A 216 13.81 -6.18 0.31
N PRO A 217 14.55 -7.06 -0.40
CA PRO A 217 13.93 -8.02 -1.30
C PRO A 217 12.90 -8.91 -0.57
N ARG A 218 13.28 -9.43 0.59
CA ARG A 218 12.38 -10.27 1.41
C ARG A 218 11.13 -9.53 1.85
N ALA A 219 11.28 -8.27 2.30
CA ALA A 219 10.12 -7.48 2.71
C ALA A 219 9.16 -7.22 1.53
N MET A 220 9.68 -6.89 0.35
CA MET A 220 8.85 -6.66 -0.83
C MET A 220 8.15 -7.93 -1.30
N LEU A 221 8.86 -9.07 -1.37
CA LEU A 221 8.27 -10.32 -1.83
C LEU A 221 7.28 -10.91 -0.83
N ILE A 222 7.63 -10.97 0.48
CA ILE A 222 6.73 -11.50 1.52
C ILE A 222 5.46 -10.65 1.64
N SER A 223 5.54 -9.33 1.42
CA SER A 223 4.37 -8.48 1.51
C SER A 223 3.47 -8.54 0.29
N LEU A 224 3.92 -9.09 -0.84
CA LEU A 224 3.11 -9.29 -2.03
C LEU A 224 2.25 -10.55 -1.94
N PHE A 225 2.73 -11.58 -1.27
CA PHE A 225 2.08 -12.88 -1.04
C PHE A 225 1.60 -13.02 0.40
#